data_c7534adada9dab1337cb80dfaaa6064d
#
_entry.id   c7534adada9dab1337cb80dfaaa6064d
#
_cell.length_a   1.000
_cell.length_b   1.000
_cell.length_c   1.000
_cell.angle_alpha   90.00
_cell.angle_beta   90.00
_cell.angle_gamma   90.00
#
_symmetry.space_group_name_H-M   'P 1'
#
loop_
_entity.id
_entity.type
_entity.pdbx_description
1 polymer ?
#
loop_
_entity_poly.entity_id
_entity_poly.type
_entity_poly.pdbx_seq_one_letter_code
_entity_poly.pdbx_strand_id
1 'polypeptide(L)'
;MVMELGPDVFRPRLSPIQLLLLVQLENSPKYGYDILKTIRDELNDVWIPKTGTIYPALKSLEKHNLIEKHDKGGVDFYYITDEGRERLLKIPIHLKHNFRFAVKYLTSIVKWASPNLKNITLASMTNFDNQEVNFMEVIINLLSEDVDNTIKLNILRKMSINLENQQYKVNEMILGLEGTS
;
A
#
# COMPACT_ATOMS: atom_id res chain seq x y z
N MET A 1 -14.11 -28.91 10.46
CA MET A 1 -12.71 -28.71 10.01
C MET A 1 -12.24 -27.39 10.65
N VAL A 2 -11.60 -27.50 11.82
CA VAL A 2 -11.06 -26.34 12.54
C VAL A 2 -9.83 -25.89 11.76
N MET A 3 -9.89 -24.70 11.15
CA MET A 3 -8.69 -24.06 10.59
C MET A 3 -7.75 -23.84 11.78
N GLU A 4 -6.66 -24.57 11.83
CA GLU A 4 -5.53 -24.24 12.70
C GLU A 4 -5.02 -22.85 12.26
N LEU A 5 -5.36 -21.86 13.05
CA LEU A 5 -4.77 -20.52 12.94
C LEU A 5 -3.30 -20.67 13.33
N GLY A 6 -2.43 -20.70 12.35
CA GLY A 6 -0.99 -20.82 12.56
C GLY A 6 -0.44 -19.72 13.49
N PRO A 7 0.79 -19.86 14.01
CA PRO A 7 1.39 -18.95 15.01
C PRO A 7 1.47 -17.48 14.60
N ASP A 8 1.23 -17.16 13.34
CA ASP A 8 1.24 -15.80 12.81
C ASP A 8 0.04 -14.91 13.20
N VAL A 9 -1.02 -15.48 13.77
CA VAL A 9 -2.23 -14.74 14.17
C VAL A 9 -1.94 -13.76 15.31
N PHE A 10 -0.93 -14.03 16.12
CA PHE A 10 -0.54 -13.22 17.28
C PHE A 10 0.61 -12.24 17.02
N ARG A 11 1.23 -12.26 15.83
CA ARG A 11 2.31 -11.33 15.51
C ARG A 11 1.72 -9.98 15.06
N PRO A 12 2.20 -8.84 15.63
CA PRO A 12 1.68 -7.52 15.25
C PRO A 12 1.85 -7.28 13.76
N ARG A 13 0.81 -6.73 13.14
CA ARG A 13 0.84 -6.37 11.72
C ARG A 13 1.79 -5.21 11.53
N LEU A 14 2.58 -5.28 10.47
CA LEU A 14 3.43 -4.16 10.09
C LEU A 14 2.57 -2.96 9.66
N SER A 15 2.90 -1.79 10.19
CA SER A 15 2.36 -0.54 9.66
C SER A 15 2.94 -0.26 8.25
N PRO A 16 2.30 0.60 7.44
CA PRO A 16 2.85 0.97 6.14
C PRO A 16 4.30 1.47 6.22
N ILE A 17 4.63 2.27 7.23
CA ILE A 17 5.98 2.77 7.41
C ILE A 17 6.98 1.67 7.78
N GLN A 18 6.59 0.73 8.65
CA GLN A 18 7.45 -0.41 8.98
C GLN A 18 7.73 -1.30 7.77
N LEU A 19 6.75 -1.45 6.88
CA LEU A 19 6.92 -2.19 5.64
C LEU A 19 7.93 -1.49 4.72
N LEU A 20 7.82 -0.16 4.53
CA LEU A 20 8.78 0.62 3.74
C LEU A 20 10.20 0.51 4.30
N LEU A 21 10.35 0.57 5.63
CA LEU A 21 11.64 0.43 6.29
C LEU A 21 12.28 -0.95 6.03
N LEU A 22 11.50 -2.02 6.16
CA LEU A 22 12.00 -3.38 5.91
C LEU A 22 12.40 -3.59 4.46
N VAL A 23 11.60 -3.14 3.49
CA VAL A 23 11.90 -3.26 2.05
C VAL A 23 13.19 -2.52 1.70
N GLN A 24 13.43 -1.33 2.28
CA GLN A 24 14.68 -0.62 2.03
C GLN A 24 15.90 -1.35 2.60
N LEU A 25 15.74 -2.04 3.73
CA LEU A 25 16.84 -2.78 4.39
C LEU A 25 17.07 -4.16 3.76
N GLU A 26 16.14 -4.68 2.96
CA GLU A 26 16.32 -5.93 2.22
C GLU A 26 17.48 -5.84 1.23
N ASN A 27 17.53 -4.74 0.48
CA ASN A 27 18.54 -4.54 -0.56
C ASN A 27 19.95 -4.31 0.02
N SER A 28 20.04 -3.52 1.08
CA SER A 28 21.31 -3.23 1.75
C SER A 28 21.09 -2.62 3.13
N PRO A 29 22.02 -2.87 4.06
CA PRO A 29 22.03 -2.16 5.33
C PRO A 29 22.19 -0.65 5.13
N LYS A 30 21.53 0.16 5.98
CA LYS A 30 21.49 1.63 5.85
C LYS A 30 21.59 2.34 7.19
N TYR A 31 22.07 3.57 7.17
CA TYR A 31 21.94 4.50 8.29
C TYR A 31 20.51 4.99 8.42
N GLY A 32 20.07 5.27 9.64
CA GLY A 32 18.72 5.79 9.89
C GLY A 32 18.43 7.10 9.16
N TYR A 33 19.44 7.95 8.98
CA TYR A 33 19.34 9.17 8.19
C TYR A 33 19.08 8.91 6.70
N ASP A 34 19.79 7.94 6.11
CA ASP A 34 19.64 7.61 4.68
C ASP A 34 18.25 7.02 4.40
N ILE A 35 17.75 6.17 5.31
CA ILE A 35 16.39 5.65 5.25
C ILE A 35 15.36 6.79 5.25
N LEU A 36 15.50 7.73 6.20
CA LEU A 36 14.62 8.88 6.30
C LEU A 36 14.66 9.74 5.05
N LYS A 37 15.86 10.01 4.51
CA LYS A 37 16.04 10.78 3.29
C LYS A 37 15.36 10.10 2.10
N THR A 38 15.61 8.82 1.89
CA THR A 38 14.99 8.06 0.78
C THR A 38 13.46 8.12 0.85
N ILE A 39 12.86 7.89 2.02
CA ILE A 39 11.40 7.95 2.18
C ILE A 39 10.86 9.37 1.92
N ARG A 40 11.60 10.40 2.34
CA ARG A 40 11.20 11.79 2.05
C ARG A 40 11.23 12.09 0.57
N ASP A 41 12.29 11.69 -0.11
CA ASP A 41 12.48 11.97 -1.53
C ASP A 41 11.38 11.28 -2.38
N GLU A 42 10.96 10.06 -1.98
CA GLU A 42 9.93 9.28 -2.67
C GLU A 42 8.48 9.74 -2.38
N LEU A 43 8.22 10.27 -1.18
CA LEU A 43 6.84 10.56 -0.74
C LEU A 43 6.58 12.06 -0.51
N ASN A 44 7.49 12.94 -0.94
CA ASN A 44 7.48 14.37 -0.61
C ASN A 44 6.21 15.12 -1.06
N ASP A 45 5.59 14.67 -2.12
CA ASP A 45 4.34 15.19 -2.70
C ASP A 45 3.08 14.77 -1.94
N VAL A 46 3.16 13.62 -1.24
CA VAL A 46 2.02 13.04 -0.52
C VAL A 46 2.19 13.17 0.99
N TRP A 47 3.40 12.90 1.49
CA TRP A 47 3.69 12.87 2.91
C TRP A 47 5.17 13.03 3.22
N ILE A 48 5.50 13.94 4.13
CA ILE A 48 6.86 14.17 4.60
C ILE A 48 7.03 13.52 5.98
N PRO A 49 7.70 12.35 6.08
CA PRO A 49 7.95 11.70 7.36
C PRO A 49 8.88 12.53 8.24
N LYS A 50 8.54 12.60 9.53
CA LYS A 50 9.37 13.24 10.55
C LYS A 50 10.22 12.19 11.27
N THR A 51 11.34 12.63 11.87
CA THR A 51 12.17 11.77 12.72
C THR A 51 11.36 11.07 13.81
N GLY A 52 10.39 11.76 14.40
CA GLY A 52 9.46 11.21 15.39
C GLY A 52 8.53 10.09 14.86
N THR A 53 8.47 9.86 13.56
CA THR A 53 7.75 8.71 12.97
C THR A 53 8.70 7.56 12.65
N ILE A 54 9.85 7.86 12.07
CA ILE A 54 10.80 6.86 11.57
C ILE A 54 11.51 6.12 12.71
N TYR A 55 12.11 6.85 13.67
CA TYR A 55 12.88 6.19 14.73
C TYR A 55 12.04 5.32 15.67
N PRO A 56 10.82 5.69 16.09
CA PRO A 56 9.95 4.78 16.81
C PRO A 56 9.56 3.53 15.99
N ALA A 57 9.39 3.65 14.68
CA ALA A 57 9.11 2.51 13.82
C ALA A 57 10.32 1.57 13.70
N LEU A 58 11.55 2.10 13.55
CA LEU A 58 12.80 1.33 13.60
C LEU A 58 12.95 0.62 14.95
N LYS A 59 12.76 1.33 16.07
CA LYS A 59 12.80 0.74 17.41
C LYS A 59 11.77 -0.38 17.59
N SER A 60 10.58 -0.21 17.02
CA SER A 60 9.56 -1.26 17.04
C SER A 60 9.97 -2.48 16.24
N LEU A 61 10.56 -2.31 15.05
CA LEU A 61 11.08 -3.41 14.22
C LEU A 61 12.20 -4.17 14.95
N GLU A 62 13.13 -3.45 15.57
CA GLU A 62 14.22 -4.01 16.38
C GLU A 62 13.66 -4.82 17.57
N LYS A 63 12.69 -4.26 18.31
CA LYS A 63 12.02 -4.95 19.42
C LYS A 63 11.37 -6.27 19.00
N HIS A 64 10.89 -6.36 17.75
CA HIS A 64 10.28 -7.57 17.20
C HIS A 64 11.28 -8.47 16.46
N ASN A 65 12.58 -8.20 16.59
CA ASN A 65 13.66 -8.96 15.96
C ASN A 65 13.56 -9.01 14.43
N LEU A 66 12.99 -8.00 13.79
CA LEU A 66 12.89 -7.91 12.33
C LEU A 66 14.07 -7.16 11.71
N ILE A 67 14.72 -6.34 12.50
CA ILE A 67 15.98 -5.67 12.18
C ILE A 67 16.90 -5.72 13.38
N GLU A 68 18.19 -5.57 13.15
CA GLU A 68 19.21 -5.37 14.17
C GLU A 68 19.96 -4.06 13.91
N LYS A 69 20.47 -3.49 15.01
CA LYS A 69 21.17 -2.23 14.99
C LYS A 69 22.63 -2.43 15.43
N HIS A 70 23.56 -1.91 14.65
CA HIS A 70 24.97 -1.90 14.98
C HIS A 70 25.50 -0.47 14.99
N ASP A 71 26.24 -0.11 16.03
CA ASP A 71 26.98 1.14 16.06
C ASP A 71 28.20 1.05 15.14
N LYS A 72 28.36 2.03 14.26
CA LYS A 72 29.53 2.19 13.40
C LYS A 72 30.05 3.63 13.55
N GLY A 73 30.98 3.82 14.46
CA GLY A 73 31.59 5.13 14.66
C GLY A 73 30.65 6.18 15.26
N GLY A 74 29.74 5.77 16.17
CA GLY A 74 28.76 6.66 16.81
C GLY A 74 27.47 6.87 15.99
N VAL A 75 27.30 6.11 14.89
CA VAL A 75 26.11 6.18 14.04
C VAL A 75 25.44 4.82 13.95
N ASP A 76 24.12 4.79 14.19
CA ASP A 76 23.29 3.59 14.11
C ASP A 76 23.12 3.11 12.67
N PHE A 77 23.55 1.88 12.38
CA PHE A 77 23.43 1.22 11.10
C PHE A 77 22.50 0.02 11.24
N TYR A 78 21.47 -0.06 10.41
CA TYR A 78 20.41 -1.05 10.52
C TYR A 78 20.54 -2.15 9.49
N TYR A 79 20.27 -3.39 9.91
CA TYR A 79 20.31 -4.60 9.12
C TYR A 79 18.98 -5.32 9.22
N ILE A 80 18.49 -5.89 8.14
CA ILE A 80 17.36 -6.81 8.19
C ILE A 80 17.82 -8.19 8.70
N THR A 81 17.03 -8.78 9.59
CA THR A 81 17.25 -10.15 10.08
C THR A 81 16.60 -11.17 9.15
N ASP A 82 16.88 -12.47 9.35
CA ASP A 82 16.20 -13.56 8.63
C ASP A 82 14.69 -13.53 8.92
N GLU A 83 14.27 -13.26 10.16
CA GLU A 83 12.87 -13.08 10.52
C GLU A 83 12.24 -11.88 9.78
N GLY A 84 12.99 -10.78 9.61
CA GLY A 84 12.57 -9.63 8.81
C GLY A 84 12.37 -10.00 7.33
N ARG A 85 13.27 -10.79 6.75
CA ARG A 85 13.13 -11.30 5.37
C ARG A 85 11.91 -12.21 5.21
N GLU A 86 11.68 -13.14 6.14
CA GLU A 86 10.48 -13.97 6.13
C GLU A 86 9.19 -13.12 6.20
N ARG A 87 9.24 -12.01 6.95
CA ARG A 87 8.11 -11.06 7.01
C ARG A 87 7.85 -10.40 5.65
N LEU A 88 8.88 -10.08 4.89
CA LEU A 88 8.73 -9.50 3.56
C LEU A 88 8.03 -10.45 2.58
N LEU A 89 8.22 -11.75 2.68
CA LEU A 89 7.48 -12.74 1.87
C LEU A 89 5.95 -12.66 2.07
N LYS A 90 5.49 -12.03 3.14
CA LYS A 90 4.07 -11.79 3.43
C LYS A 90 3.55 -10.42 2.94
N ILE A 91 4.37 -9.65 2.22
CA ILE A 91 3.97 -8.33 1.66
C ILE A 91 2.60 -8.38 0.96
N PRO A 92 2.31 -9.35 0.07
CA PRO A 92 1.02 -9.37 -0.61
C PRO A 92 -0.17 -9.41 0.34
N ILE A 93 -0.03 -10.11 1.48
CA ILE A 93 -1.08 -10.20 2.52
C ILE A 93 -1.25 -8.85 3.23
N HIS A 94 -0.15 -8.18 3.57
CA HIS A 94 -0.17 -6.87 4.22
C HIS A 94 -0.76 -5.79 3.31
N LEU A 95 -0.34 -5.73 2.05
CA LEU A 95 -0.86 -4.80 1.06
C LEU A 95 -2.36 -5.00 0.83
N LYS A 96 -2.80 -6.24 0.65
CA LYS A 96 -4.23 -6.59 0.51
C LYS A 96 -5.04 -6.11 1.72
N HIS A 97 -4.51 -6.28 2.93
CA HIS A 97 -5.19 -5.84 4.13
C HIS A 97 -5.29 -4.32 4.22
N ASN A 98 -4.18 -3.62 3.98
CA ASN A 98 -4.14 -2.15 4.01
C ASN A 98 -5.09 -1.56 2.96
N PHE A 99 -5.12 -2.11 1.76
CA PHE A 99 -6.03 -1.71 0.71
C PHE A 99 -7.50 -1.94 1.09
N ARG A 100 -7.84 -3.13 1.62
CA ARG A 100 -9.20 -3.39 2.13
C ARG A 100 -9.63 -2.43 3.21
N PHE A 101 -8.73 -2.08 4.14
CA PHE A 101 -9.01 -1.09 5.16
C PHE A 101 -9.29 0.27 4.55
N ALA A 102 -8.43 0.76 3.64
CA ALA A 102 -8.62 2.04 2.97
C ALA A 102 -9.97 2.12 2.22
N VAL A 103 -10.30 1.08 1.43
CA VAL A 103 -11.60 1.00 0.74
C VAL A 103 -12.76 1.02 1.72
N LYS A 104 -12.71 0.21 2.79
CA LYS A 104 -13.76 0.18 3.82
C LYS A 104 -13.90 1.53 4.53
N TYR A 105 -12.79 2.17 4.85
CA TYR A 105 -12.77 3.49 5.49
C TYR A 105 -13.46 4.53 4.61
N LEU A 106 -13.05 4.66 3.34
CA LEU A 106 -13.63 5.61 2.39
C LEU A 106 -15.13 5.34 2.17
N THR A 107 -15.50 4.09 1.92
CA THR A 107 -16.91 3.73 1.71
C THR A 107 -17.76 3.98 2.96
N SER A 108 -17.20 3.82 4.16
CA SER A 108 -17.92 4.12 5.42
C SER A 108 -18.14 5.63 5.59
N ILE A 109 -17.14 6.46 5.25
CA ILE A 109 -17.33 7.94 5.25
C ILE A 109 -18.51 8.33 4.37
N VAL A 110 -18.50 7.86 3.11
CA VAL A 110 -19.59 8.17 2.17
C VAL A 110 -20.94 7.62 2.65
N LYS A 111 -20.94 6.38 3.18
CA LYS A 111 -22.19 5.75 3.68
C LYS A 111 -22.83 6.51 4.83
N TRP A 112 -22.02 7.03 5.76
CA TRP A 112 -22.51 7.73 6.96
C TRP A 112 -22.70 9.23 6.76
N ALA A 113 -22.23 9.76 5.64
CA ALA A 113 -22.39 11.17 5.30
C ALA A 113 -23.86 11.55 5.09
N SER A 114 -24.21 12.79 5.42
CA SER A 114 -25.50 13.39 5.06
C SER A 114 -25.67 13.43 3.53
N PRO A 115 -26.90 13.49 2.99
CA PRO A 115 -27.11 13.55 1.54
C PRO A 115 -26.32 14.65 0.84
N ASN A 116 -26.26 15.84 1.44
CA ASN A 116 -25.50 16.96 0.89
C ASN A 116 -24.00 16.69 0.88
N LEU A 117 -23.42 16.21 2.00
CA LEU A 117 -22.01 15.87 2.08
C LEU A 117 -21.64 14.71 1.14
N LYS A 118 -22.54 13.73 0.98
CA LYS A 118 -22.38 12.63 0.03
C LYS A 118 -22.25 13.14 -1.40
N ASN A 119 -23.13 14.03 -1.82
CA ASN A 119 -23.10 14.63 -3.16
C ASN A 119 -21.81 15.43 -3.40
N ILE A 120 -21.40 16.25 -2.43
CA ILE A 120 -20.15 17.02 -2.52
C ILE A 120 -18.94 16.07 -2.62
N THR A 121 -18.89 15.05 -1.76
CA THR A 121 -17.76 14.09 -1.75
C THR A 121 -17.68 13.32 -3.06
N LEU A 122 -18.81 12.80 -3.58
CA LEU A 122 -18.82 12.06 -4.84
C LEU A 122 -18.49 12.97 -6.02
N ALA A 123 -19.01 14.20 -6.06
CA ALA A 123 -18.68 15.16 -7.10
C ALA A 123 -17.18 15.54 -7.09
N SER A 124 -16.58 15.71 -5.91
CA SER A 124 -15.15 15.97 -5.81
C SER A 124 -14.29 14.77 -6.28
N MET A 125 -14.77 13.54 -6.05
CA MET A 125 -14.07 12.33 -6.54
C MET A 125 -14.10 12.18 -8.06
N THR A 126 -15.11 12.74 -8.75
CA THR A 126 -15.17 12.72 -10.22
C THR A 126 -14.31 13.81 -10.88
N ASN A 127 -14.00 14.86 -10.08
CA ASN A 127 -13.12 15.96 -10.52
C ASN A 127 -11.64 15.72 -10.21
N PHE A 128 -11.26 14.52 -9.76
CA PHE A 128 -9.85 14.13 -9.76
C PHE A 128 -9.37 14.19 -11.21
N ASP A 129 -8.78 15.32 -11.55
CA ASP A 129 -8.16 15.56 -12.83
C ASP A 129 -7.19 14.39 -13.09
N ASN A 130 -7.07 13.94 -14.33
CA ASN A 130 -6.32 12.77 -14.75
C ASN A 130 -4.83 12.75 -14.32
N GLN A 131 -4.39 13.72 -13.52
CA GLN A 131 -3.02 13.85 -13.03
C GLN A 131 -2.80 13.27 -11.61
N GLU A 132 -3.87 13.02 -10.80
CA GLU A 132 -3.56 12.74 -9.39
C GLU A 132 -3.37 11.27 -9.03
N VAL A 133 -4.09 10.31 -9.47
CA VAL A 133 -3.75 8.87 -9.32
C VAL A 133 -4.64 7.99 -10.20
N ASN A 134 -4.21 7.68 -11.38
CA ASN A 134 -4.81 6.58 -12.13
C ASN A 134 -4.19 5.26 -11.64
N PHE A 135 -4.89 4.56 -10.75
CA PHE A 135 -4.43 3.28 -10.20
C PHE A 135 -4.06 2.25 -11.30
N MET A 136 -4.75 2.30 -12.44
CA MET A 136 -4.43 1.42 -13.58
C MET A 136 -3.10 1.82 -14.22
N GLU A 137 -2.83 3.10 -14.34
CA GLU A 137 -1.56 3.63 -14.85
C GLU A 137 -0.42 3.28 -13.91
N VAL A 138 -0.61 3.39 -12.61
CA VAL A 138 0.38 2.94 -11.61
C VAL A 138 0.71 1.46 -11.82
N ILE A 139 -0.29 0.59 -11.97
CA ILE A 139 -0.03 -0.83 -12.22
C ILE A 139 0.70 -1.04 -13.56
N ILE A 140 0.31 -0.33 -14.63
CA ILE A 140 0.95 -0.43 -15.94
C ILE A 140 2.42 0.00 -15.84
N ASN A 141 2.71 1.10 -15.13
CA ASN A 141 4.08 1.58 -14.91
C ASN A 141 4.90 0.57 -14.10
N LEU A 142 4.34 -0.01 -13.04
CA LEU A 142 5.00 -1.07 -12.27
C LEU A 142 5.25 -2.34 -13.09
N LEU A 143 4.39 -2.65 -14.09
CA LEU A 143 4.61 -3.76 -15.02
C LEU A 143 5.71 -3.46 -16.06
N SER A 144 6.14 -2.22 -16.23
CA SER A 144 7.29 -1.85 -17.06
C SER A 144 8.63 -2.19 -16.40
N GLU A 145 8.64 -2.33 -15.07
CA GLU A 145 9.79 -2.75 -14.27
C GLU A 145 10.21 -4.21 -14.58
N ASP A 146 11.26 -4.68 -13.93
CA ASP A 146 11.81 -6.03 -14.11
C ASP A 146 10.89 -7.12 -13.52
N VAL A 147 9.77 -7.35 -14.19
CA VAL A 147 8.75 -8.34 -13.84
C VAL A 147 8.70 -9.41 -14.95
N ASP A 148 8.58 -10.69 -14.56
CA ASP A 148 8.45 -11.81 -15.49
C ASP A 148 7.30 -11.63 -16.48
N ASN A 149 7.54 -11.92 -17.77
CA ASN A 149 6.58 -11.73 -18.85
C ASN A 149 5.29 -12.55 -18.67
N THR A 150 5.38 -13.74 -18.07
CA THR A 150 4.21 -14.57 -17.78
C THR A 150 3.33 -13.92 -16.73
N ILE A 151 3.94 -13.32 -15.72
CA ILE A 151 3.24 -12.56 -14.67
C ILE A 151 2.60 -11.31 -15.28
N LYS A 152 3.35 -10.54 -16.09
CA LYS A 152 2.83 -9.38 -16.83
C LYS A 152 1.58 -9.74 -17.64
N LEU A 153 1.68 -10.77 -18.46
CA LEU A 153 0.57 -11.21 -19.32
C LEU A 153 -0.66 -11.62 -18.50
N ASN A 154 -0.48 -12.37 -17.43
CA ASN A 154 -1.59 -12.79 -16.56
C ASN A 154 -2.27 -11.60 -15.88
N ILE A 155 -1.51 -10.60 -15.42
CA ILE A 155 -2.06 -9.39 -14.82
C ILE A 155 -2.86 -8.60 -15.88
N LEU A 156 -2.29 -8.34 -17.04
CA LEU A 156 -2.93 -7.56 -18.11
C LEU A 156 -4.23 -8.22 -18.59
N ARG A 157 -4.27 -9.54 -18.74
CA ARG A 157 -5.49 -10.28 -19.10
C ARG A 157 -6.59 -10.13 -18.04
N LYS A 158 -6.24 -10.26 -16.75
CA LYS A 158 -7.21 -10.05 -15.66
C LYS A 158 -7.73 -8.62 -15.61
N MET A 159 -6.84 -7.64 -15.87
CA MET A 159 -7.22 -6.23 -15.94
C MET A 159 -8.19 -5.97 -17.09
N SER A 160 -7.94 -6.50 -18.30
CA SER A 160 -8.82 -6.37 -19.46
C SER A 160 -10.22 -6.89 -19.16
N ILE A 161 -10.33 -8.12 -18.66
CA ILE A 161 -11.63 -8.72 -18.31
C ILE A 161 -12.37 -7.88 -17.24
N ASN A 162 -11.63 -7.36 -16.25
CA ASN A 162 -12.25 -6.55 -15.20
C ASN A 162 -12.76 -5.21 -15.72
N LEU A 163 -12.03 -4.56 -16.62
CA LEU A 163 -12.43 -3.31 -17.27
C LEU A 163 -13.69 -3.50 -18.13
N GLU A 164 -13.75 -4.56 -18.93
CA GLU A 164 -14.93 -4.90 -19.72
C GLU A 164 -16.18 -5.09 -18.84
N ASN A 165 -16.04 -5.83 -17.73
CA ASN A 165 -17.12 -6.03 -16.78
C ASN A 165 -17.56 -4.73 -16.08
N GLN A 166 -16.62 -3.85 -15.77
CA GLN A 166 -16.94 -2.55 -15.16
C GLN A 166 -17.63 -1.63 -16.16
N GLN A 167 -17.14 -1.57 -17.39
CA GLN A 167 -17.76 -0.80 -18.46
C GLN A 167 -19.20 -1.25 -18.72
N TYR A 168 -19.45 -2.56 -18.78
CA TYR A 168 -20.79 -3.11 -18.90
C TYR A 168 -21.72 -2.61 -17.79
N LYS A 169 -21.29 -2.71 -16.52
CA LYS A 169 -22.08 -2.25 -15.37
C LYS A 169 -22.38 -0.75 -15.42
N VAL A 170 -21.41 0.06 -15.79
CA VAL A 170 -21.62 1.52 -15.92
C VAL A 170 -22.63 1.83 -16.99
N ASN A 171 -22.54 1.18 -18.17
CA ASN A 171 -23.49 1.36 -19.25
C ASN A 171 -24.92 0.96 -18.84
N GLU A 172 -25.10 -0.16 -18.15
CA GLU A 172 -26.40 -0.57 -17.61
C GLU A 172 -26.99 0.48 -16.65
N MET A 173 -26.15 1.07 -15.80
CA MET A 173 -26.59 2.14 -14.89
C MET A 173 -26.99 3.41 -15.64
N ILE A 174 -26.29 3.80 -16.68
CA ILE A 174 -26.59 4.96 -17.53
C ILE A 174 -27.95 4.73 -18.21
N LEU A 175 -28.14 3.58 -18.86
CA LEU A 175 -29.40 3.22 -19.52
C LEU A 175 -30.58 3.21 -18.55
N GLY A 176 -30.36 2.71 -17.32
CA GLY A 176 -31.37 2.71 -16.28
C GLY A 176 -31.80 4.13 -15.84
N LEU A 177 -30.89 5.09 -15.84
CA LEU A 177 -31.17 6.48 -15.49
C LEU A 177 -31.84 7.24 -16.64
N GLU A 178 -31.42 7.01 -17.88
CA GLU A 178 -32.00 7.63 -19.08
C GLU A 178 -33.42 7.10 -19.37
N GLY A 179 -33.70 5.83 -19.08
CA GLY A 179 -35.02 5.23 -19.25
C GLY A 179 -36.06 5.64 -18.22
N THR A 180 -35.66 6.35 -17.17
CA THR A 180 -36.55 6.88 -16.11
C THR A 180 -36.84 8.38 -16.24
N SER A 181 -36.33 9.02 -17.28
CA SER A 181 -36.56 10.44 -17.63
C SER A 181 -37.63 10.54 -18.68
#